data_fc6da5f72b051ca33b26365d3aa37f0c
#
_entry.id   fc6da5f72b051ca33b26365d3aa37f0c
#
_cell.length_a   1.000
_cell.length_b   1.000
_cell.length_c   1.000
_cell.angle_alpha   90.00
_cell.angle_beta   90.00
_cell.angle_gamma   90.00
#
_symmetry.space_group_name_H-M   'P 1'
#
loop_
_entity.id
_entity.type
_entity.pdbx_description
1 polymer ?
#
loop_
_entity_poly.entity_id
_entity_poly.type
_entity_poly.pdbx_seq_one_letter_code
_entity_poly.pdbx_strand_id
1 'polypeptide(L)'
;PTRRSSDLGLYCERIFGPSKDWECHCGKYKKIKDKGIICDKCGVEVTKASVRRDRMGHIHLAAPVSHIWYFKGIPSRMDLILDIGPKNLEKVLYFAAYIVIDPGTTEIPFKKILTEQEYRELYDQYGNTFRVGMGAEAIYELLKNVDLESEVAKLKEELENTTSQKAARLIKRIEVMEAFLTAGTRPEWMILTEIPVIPPDLRPMVQLDGGRFATSDLNDLYRRIINRNNRLARLIELGAPEIIIRNEKRMLQEAVDALIDNGRRNGRPVTGPGNRALKSLSDLLKGKQGRFRQNLLGKRVDYSGRSVIV
;
A
#
# COMPACT_ATOMS: atom_id res chain seq x y z
N PRO A 1 -7.20 26.31 -8.94
CA PRO A 1 -6.16 25.65 -8.24
C PRO A 1 -5.93 24.38 -8.95
N THR A 2 -4.95 24.19 -9.79
CA THR A 2 -4.59 22.86 -9.82
C THR A 2 -4.10 22.33 -11.13
N ARG A 3 -3.71 23.25 -12.00
CA ARG A 3 -2.71 22.94 -13.02
C ARG A 3 -1.40 22.41 -12.39
N ARG A 4 -1.15 22.68 -11.11
CA ARG A 4 0.09 22.27 -10.41
C ARG A 4 0.12 20.79 -10.03
N SER A 5 -1.01 20.13 -9.79
CA SER A 5 -1.03 18.68 -9.53
C SER A 5 -0.88 17.85 -10.80
N SER A 6 -1.25 18.38 -11.99
CA SER A 6 -1.01 17.74 -13.27
C SER A 6 0.45 17.82 -13.73
N ASP A 7 1.18 18.83 -13.26
CA ASP A 7 2.61 19.00 -13.57
C ASP A 7 3.52 18.04 -12.80
N LEU A 8 3.04 17.44 -11.70
CA LEU A 8 3.75 16.49 -10.86
C LEU A 8 3.37 15.03 -11.18
N GLY A 9 3.57 14.61 -12.43
CA GLY A 9 3.27 13.26 -12.89
C GLY A 9 4.35 12.24 -12.50
N LEU A 10 4.11 10.98 -12.87
CA LEU A 10 4.99 9.82 -12.59
C LEU A 10 6.41 9.96 -13.16
N TYR A 11 6.65 10.89 -14.07
CA TYR A 11 7.95 11.17 -14.69
C TYR A 11 8.47 12.59 -14.42
N CYS A 12 7.89 13.28 -13.45
CA CYS A 12 8.21 14.67 -13.14
C CYS A 12 9.71 14.86 -12.85
N GLU A 13 10.36 15.77 -13.60
CA GLU A 13 11.78 16.06 -13.42
C GLU A 13 12.08 16.86 -12.14
N ARG A 14 11.08 17.55 -11.58
CA ARG A 14 11.23 18.25 -10.28
C ARG A 14 11.39 17.26 -9.13
N ILE A 15 10.66 16.12 -9.19
CA ILE A 15 10.70 15.08 -8.14
C ILE A 15 11.88 14.15 -8.38
N PHE A 16 11.99 13.59 -9.59
CA PHE A 16 12.89 12.49 -9.90
C PHE A 16 14.24 12.92 -10.51
N GLY A 17 14.38 14.20 -10.83
CA GLY A 17 15.58 14.71 -11.45
C GLY A 17 15.48 14.89 -12.97
N PRO A 18 16.48 15.53 -13.59
CA PRO A 18 16.49 15.87 -15.01
C PRO A 18 16.60 14.62 -15.90
N SER A 19 16.12 14.70 -17.13
CA SER A 19 16.24 13.66 -18.14
C SER A 19 17.62 13.65 -18.86
N LYS A 20 18.33 14.77 -18.80
CA LYS A 20 19.69 14.92 -19.36
C LYS A 20 20.67 15.37 -18.30
N ASP A 21 21.92 14.90 -18.41
CA ASP A 21 22.97 15.29 -17.47
C ASP A 21 23.20 16.81 -17.49
N TRP A 22 23.17 17.39 -16.31
CA TRP A 22 23.53 18.80 -16.06
C TRP A 22 22.65 19.82 -16.80
N GLU A 23 21.44 19.43 -17.22
CA GLU A 23 20.50 20.28 -17.94
C GLU A 23 19.17 20.34 -17.21
N CYS A 24 18.65 21.55 -16.98
CA CYS A 24 17.29 21.70 -16.46
C CYS A 24 16.25 21.57 -17.60
N HIS A 25 14.99 21.31 -17.26
CA HIS A 25 13.93 21.07 -18.24
C HIS A 25 13.76 22.21 -19.26
N CYS A 26 13.82 23.47 -18.82
CA CYS A 26 13.65 24.64 -19.70
C CYS A 26 14.94 25.04 -20.46
N GLY A 27 16.06 24.35 -20.22
CA GLY A 27 17.34 24.62 -20.90
C GLY A 27 18.07 25.92 -20.47
N LYS A 28 17.64 26.59 -19.38
CA LYS A 28 18.32 27.79 -18.86
C LYS A 28 19.72 27.47 -18.36
N TYR A 29 19.87 26.34 -17.65
CA TYR A 29 21.14 25.82 -17.14
C TYR A 29 21.49 24.54 -17.90
N LYS A 30 22.73 24.48 -18.46
CA LYS A 30 23.20 23.38 -19.31
C LYS A 30 24.64 22.96 -19.03
N LYS A 31 25.24 23.47 -17.96
CA LYS A 31 26.67 23.27 -17.71
C LYS A 31 26.91 22.65 -16.33
N ILE A 32 27.96 21.85 -16.22
CA ILE A 32 28.41 21.23 -14.96
C ILE A 32 28.70 22.28 -13.87
N LYS A 33 29.13 23.49 -14.23
CA LYS A 33 29.37 24.57 -13.27
C LYS A 33 28.12 24.95 -12.46
N ASP A 34 26.94 24.71 -13.04
CA ASP A 34 25.65 25.04 -12.43
C ASP A 34 25.11 23.87 -11.57
N LYS A 35 25.95 22.89 -11.22
CA LYS A 35 25.60 21.71 -10.41
C LYS A 35 24.93 22.09 -9.09
N GLY A 36 23.79 21.45 -8.80
CA GLY A 36 23.06 21.62 -7.54
C GLY A 36 22.13 22.84 -7.52
N ILE A 37 22.14 23.66 -8.58
CA ILE A 37 21.21 24.80 -8.68
C ILE A 37 19.81 24.28 -9.00
N ILE A 38 18.81 24.75 -8.26
CA ILE A 38 17.41 24.52 -8.61
C ILE A 38 16.98 25.67 -9.54
N CYS A 39 16.57 25.32 -10.75
CA CYS A 39 16.16 26.32 -11.74
C CYS A 39 14.93 27.10 -11.27
N ASP A 40 15.06 28.43 -11.20
CA ASP A 40 13.99 29.35 -10.83
C ASP A 40 12.77 29.30 -11.77
N LYS A 41 13.00 29.01 -13.07
CA LYS A 41 11.95 28.93 -14.09
C LYS A 41 11.19 27.60 -14.09
N CYS A 42 11.88 26.47 -14.06
CA CYS A 42 11.25 25.14 -14.18
C CYS A 42 11.28 24.32 -12.89
N GLY A 43 12.04 24.73 -11.86
CA GLY A 43 12.13 24.05 -10.58
C GLY A 43 12.91 22.72 -10.61
N VAL A 44 13.61 22.43 -11.71
CA VAL A 44 14.40 21.20 -11.87
C VAL A 44 15.81 21.46 -11.35
N GLU A 45 16.33 20.54 -10.54
CA GLU A 45 17.71 20.59 -10.05
C GLU A 45 18.69 20.19 -11.15
N VAL A 46 19.79 20.92 -11.30
CA VAL A 46 20.86 20.63 -12.25
C VAL A 46 21.77 19.56 -11.67
N THR A 47 21.56 18.31 -12.04
CA THR A 47 22.32 17.15 -11.58
C THR A 47 22.45 16.10 -12.70
N LYS A 48 23.07 14.97 -12.41
CA LYS A 48 23.15 13.85 -13.35
C LYS A 48 21.78 13.22 -13.56
N ALA A 49 21.47 12.78 -14.78
CA ALA A 49 20.25 12.04 -15.08
C ALA A 49 20.16 10.70 -14.32
N SER A 50 21.28 10.12 -13.89
CA SER A 50 21.34 8.87 -13.13
C SER A 50 20.54 8.91 -11.83
N VAL A 51 20.27 10.09 -11.24
CA VAL A 51 19.42 10.23 -10.05
C VAL A 51 18.00 9.74 -10.27
N ARG A 52 17.55 9.65 -11.54
CA ARG A 52 16.23 9.08 -11.91
C ARG A 52 16.13 7.58 -11.66
N ARG A 53 17.22 6.90 -11.33
CA ARG A 53 17.22 5.50 -10.86
C ARG A 53 17.09 5.39 -9.34
N ASP A 54 17.41 6.45 -8.61
CA ASP A 54 17.56 6.42 -7.15
C ASP A 54 16.45 7.19 -6.42
N ARG A 55 16.00 8.30 -7.01
CA ARG A 55 14.99 9.17 -6.37
C ARG A 55 13.62 8.53 -6.40
N MET A 56 13.04 8.40 -5.20
CA MET A 56 11.66 7.96 -4.99
C MET A 56 10.72 9.15 -4.81
N GLY A 57 9.49 8.97 -5.25
CA GLY A 57 8.38 9.87 -4.93
C GLY A 57 7.39 9.18 -3.99
N HIS A 58 6.29 9.87 -3.68
CA HIS A 58 5.18 9.30 -2.91
C HIS A 58 3.84 9.88 -3.39
N ILE A 59 2.77 9.16 -3.08
CA ILE A 59 1.39 9.57 -3.31
C ILE A 59 0.72 9.67 -1.96
N HIS A 60 0.33 10.87 -1.53
CA HIS A 60 -0.54 11.05 -0.38
C HIS A 60 -1.93 10.50 -0.68
N LEU A 61 -2.43 9.64 0.18
CA LEU A 61 -3.75 9.04 0.02
C LEU A 61 -4.81 9.89 0.71
N ALA A 62 -5.94 10.07 0.03
CA ALA A 62 -7.11 10.77 0.58
C ALA A 62 -7.81 9.97 1.71
N ALA A 63 -7.57 8.66 1.78
CA ALA A 63 -7.96 7.79 2.88
C ALA A 63 -6.88 6.72 3.09
N PRO A 64 -6.61 6.29 4.33
CA PRO A 64 -5.65 5.24 4.61
C PRO A 64 -6.09 3.91 3.98
N VAL A 65 -5.11 3.08 3.64
CA VAL A 65 -5.31 1.75 3.06
C VAL A 65 -4.49 0.70 3.82
N SER A 66 -4.99 -0.52 3.87
CA SER A 66 -4.28 -1.64 4.48
C SER A 66 -3.23 -2.21 3.54
N HIS A 67 -2.07 -2.56 4.08
CA HIS A 67 -1.05 -3.28 3.32
C HIS A 67 -1.42 -4.76 3.21
N ILE A 68 -1.63 -5.24 1.99
CA ILE A 68 -2.15 -6.59 1.73
C ILE A 68 -1.28 -7.73 2.28
N TRP A 69 0.03 -7.56 2.41
CA TRP A 69 0.91 -8.60 2.96
C TRP A 69 0.64 -8.88 4.43
N TYR A 70 0.31 -7.85 5.22
CA TYR A 70 0.01 -8.01 6.65
C TYR A 70 -1.42 -8.46 6.90
N PHE A 71 -2.31 -8.23 5.93
CA PHE A 71 -3.70 -8.68 5.98
C PHE A 71 -3.86 -10.11 5.43
N LYS A 72 -3.38 -10.40 4.20
CA LYS A 72 -3.52 -11.70 3.51
C LYS A 72 -2.30 -12.62 3.70
N GLY A 73 -1.37 -12.29 4.57
CA GLY A 73 -0.32 -13.21 5.00
C GLY A 73 -0.90 -14.44 5.71
N ILE A 74 -0.15 -15.52 5.73
CA ILE A 74 -0.52 -16.75 6.47
C ILE A 74 0.59 -17.03 7.48
N PRO A 75 0.34 -16.76 8.78
CA PRO A 75 -0.84 -16.13 9.36
C PRO A 75 -0.92 -14.61 9.11
N SER A 76 -2.14 -14.05 9.18
CA SER A 76 -2.35 -12.60 9.10
C SER A 76 -1.81 -11.89 10.33
N ARG A 77 -0.88 -10.95 10.15
CA ARG A 77 -0.30 -10.20 11.26
C ARG A 77 -1.32 -9.31 11.97
N MET A 78 -2.19 -8.66 11.19
CA MET A 78 -3.26 -7.83 11.74
C MET A 78 -4.28 -8.64 12.54
N ASP A 79 -4.65 -9.84 12.05
CA ASP A 79 -5.55 -10.73 12.78
C ASP A 79 -4.95 -11.19 14.11
N LEU A 80 -3.67 -11.55 14.14
CA LEU A 80 -3.01 -12.01 15.35
C LEU A 80 -2.95 -10.92 16.44
N ILE A 81 -2.76 -9.65 16.04
CA ILE A 81 -2.74 -8.53 16.98
C ILE A 81 -4.15 -8.18 17.47
N LEU A 82 -5.10 -8.03 16.53
CA LEU A 82 -6.45 -7.56 16.86
C LEU A 82 -7.39 -8.65 17.37
N ASP A 83 -7.09 -9.93 17.06
CA ASP A 83 -7.92 -11.11 17.39
C ASP A 83 -9.36 -11.03 16.84
N ILE A 84 -9.51 -10.58 15.60
CA ILE A 84 -10.83 -10.36 14.97
C ILE A 84 -11.25 -11.56 14.11
N GLY A 85 -10.29 -12.32 13.60
CA GLY A 85 -10.46 -13.36 12.59
C GLY A 85 -10.36 -12.83 11.16
N PRO A 86 -9.64 -13.56 10.26
CA PRO A 86 -9.28 -13.07 8.94
C PRO A 86 -10.49 -12.76 8.04
N LYS A 87 -11.59 -13.53 8.16
CA LYS A 87 -12.83 -13.29 7.39
C LYS A 87 -13.53 -12.00 7.84
N ASN A 88 -13.57 -11.74 9.14
CA ASN A 88 -14.16 -10.54 9.69
C ASN A 88 -13.33 -9.31 9.37
N LEU A 89 -12.01 -9.42 9.52
CA LEU A 89 -11.08 -8.36 9.12
C LEU A 89 -11.25 -7.98 7.64
N GLU A 90 -11.43 -8.98 6.74
CA GLU A 90 -11.71 -8.74 5.34
C GLU A 90 -13.01 -7.95 5.12
N LYS A 91 -14.09 -8.33 5.81
CA LYS A 91 -15.38 -7.63 5.69
C LYS A 91 -15.24 -6.16 6.10
N VAL A 92 -14.51 -5.86 7.16
CA VAL A 92 -14.29 -4.49 7.62
C VAL A 92 -13.44 -3.71 6.63
N LEU A 93 -12.28 -4.23 6.22
CA LEU A 93 -11.33 -3.55 5.32
C LEU A 93 -11.95 -3.21 3.95
N TYR A 94 -12.87 -4.04 3.47
CA TYR A 94 -13.53 -3.83 2.17
C TYR A 94 -14.95 -3.29 2.28
N PHE A 95 -15.27 -2.65 3.40
CA PHE A 95 -16.51 -1.90 3.61
C PHE A 95 -17.80 -2.75 3.51
N ALA A 96 -17.73 -4.04 3.88
CA ALA A 96 -18.87 -4.95 3.93
C ALA A 96 -19.49 -5.08 5.32
N ALA A 97 -18.80 -4.64 6.38
CA ALA A 97 -19.28 -4.68 7.75
C ALA A 97 -18.64 -3.57 8.58
N TYR A 98 -19.33 -3.16 9.63
CA TYR A 98 -18.79 -2.25 10.65
C TYR A 98 -18.03 -3.01 11.73
N ILE A 99 -17.15 -2.30 12.40
CA ILE A 99 -16.49 -2.76 13.63
C ILE A 99 -16.70 -1.74 14.74
N VAL A 100 -17.01 -2.22 15.95
CA VAL A 100 -17.16 -1.36 17.12
C VAL A 100 -15.77 -0.94 17.59
N ILE A 101 -15.51 0.36 17.53
CA ILE A 101 -14.25 0.99 17.96
C ILE A 101 -14.34 1.40 19.43
N ASP A 102 -15.50 1.90 19.85
CA ASP A 102 -15.77 2.32 21.21
C ASP A 102 -17.19 1.93 21.58
N PRO A 103 -17.39 1.03 22.54
CA PRO A 103 -18.73 0.64 22.99
C PRO A 103 -19.44 1.74 23.82
N GLY A 104 -18.73 2.76 24.29
CA GLY A 104 -19.28 3.82 25.12
C GLY A 104 -19.97 3.28 26.35
N THR A 105 -21.23 3.69 26.59
CA THR A 105 -22.04 3.25 27.73
C THR A 105 -22.95 2.05 27.41
N THR A 106 -22.77 1.41 26.23
CA THR A 106 -23.62 0.30 25.79
C THR A 106 -23.03 -1.06 26.19
N GLU A 107 -23.87 -2.10 26.20
CA GLU A 107 -23.42 -3.49 26.46
C GLU A 107 -22.81 -4.17 25.22
N ILE A 108 -22.54 -3.42 24.15
CA ILE A 108 -22.01 -3.94 22.90
C ILE A 108 -20.53 -4.33 23.10
N PRO A 109 -20.12 -5.56 22.77
CA PRO A 109 -18.74 -5.96 22.93
C PRO A 109 -17.78 -5.11 22.07
N PHE A 110 -16.64 -4.73 22.62
CA PHE A 110 -15.54 -4.10 21.89
C PHE A 110 -15.08 -4.99 20.73
N LYS A 111 -14.77 -4.40 19.58
CA LYS A 111 -14.40 -5.10 18.33
C LYS A 111 -15.51 -6.00 17.75
N LYS A 112 -16.76 -5.90 18.19
CA LYS A 112 -17.86 -6.63 17.57
C LYS A 112 -18.03 -6.20 16.11
N ILE A 113 -18.23 -7.18 15.24
CA ILE A 113 -18.53 -6.95 13.82
C ILE A 113 -20.04 -6.86 13.66
N LEU A 114 -20.48 -5.80 13.00
CA LEU A 114 -21.91 -5.53 12.77
C LEU A 114 -22.18 -5.46 11.26
N THR A 115 -23.26 -6.08 10.86
CA THR A 115 -23.85 -5.87 9.52
C THR A 115 -24.51 -4.49 9.44
N GLU A 116 -24.83 -4.03 8.24
CA GLU A 116 -25.55 -2.76 8.04
C GLU A 116 -26.90 -2.75 8.78
N GLN A 117 -27.60 -3.89 8.81
CA GLN A 117 -28.87 -4.02 9.50
C GLN A 117 -28.69 -3.94 11.03
N GLU A 118 -27.77 -4.74 11.60
CA GLU A 118 -27.48 -4.72 13.03
C GLU A 118 -27.02 -3.32 13.50
N TYR A 119 -26.24 -2.63 12.67
CA TYR A 119 -25.83 -1.27 12.97
C TYR A 119 -27.02 -0.32 13.08
N ARG A 120 -27.98 -0.39 12.14
CA ARG A 120 -29.19 0.45 12.17
C ARG A 120 -30.05 0.17 13.40
N GLU A 121 -30.28 -1.10 13.70
CA GLU A 121 -31.06 -1.51 14.89
C GLU A 121 -30.40 -0.98 16.19
N LEU A 122 -29.09 -1.11 16.31
CA LEU A 122 -28.34 -0.60 17.47
C LEU A 122 -28.30 0.93 17.50
N TYR A 123 -28.22 1.58 16.34
CA TYR A 123 -28.25 3.03 16.26
C TYR A 123 -29.61 3.59 16.66
N ASP A 124 -30.71 2.93 16.27
CA ASP A 124 -32.07 3.30 16.68
C ASP A 124 -32.27 3.11 18.19
N GLN A 125 -31.62 2.12 18.80
CA GLN A 125 -31.70 1.84 20.23
C GLN A 125 -30.82 2.74 21.10
N TYR A 126 -29.56 2.96 20.70
CA TYR A 126 -28.54 3.62 21.52
C TYR A 126 -28.09 4.98 20.97
N GLY A 127 -28.49 5.36 19.75
CA GLY A 127 -28.09 6.62 19.12
C GLY A 127 -26.55 6.73 18.95
N ASN A 128 -25.99 7.87 19.29
CA ASN A 128 -24.57 8.19 19.17
C ASN A 128 -23.73 7.82 20.41
N THR A 129 -24.23 6.94 21.29
CA THR A 129 -23.54 6.58 22.54
C THR A 129 -22.37 5.58 22.32
N PHE A 130 -22.29 4.97 21.16
CA PHE A 130 -21.21 4.08 20.77
C PHE A 130 -20.63 4.50 19.42
N ARG A 131 -19.39 4.08 19.12
CA ARG A 131 -18.70 4.47 17.89
C ARG A 131 -18.27 3.25 17.11
N VAL A 132 -18.61 3.25 15.83
CA VAL A 132 -18.25 2.22 14.87
C VAL A 132 -17.43 2.81 13.73
N GLY A 133 -16.75 1.97 12.99
CA GLY A 133 -16.02 2.37 11.78
C GLY A 133 -15.98 1.26 10.75
N MET A 134 -15.52 1.62 9.56
CA MET A 134 -15.29 0.72 8.42
C MET A 134 -13.94 1.01 7.77
N GLY A 135 -13.43 0.04 7.04
CA GLY A 135 -12.23 0.21 6.24
C GLY A 135 -10.93 0.26 7.04
N ALA A 136 -9.88 0.67 6.38
CA ALA A 136 -8.55 0.75 6.99
C ALA A 136 -8.45 1.85 8.07
N GLU A 137 -9.29 2.88 8.04
CA GLU A 137 -9.35 3.93 9.07
C GLU A 137 -9.70 3.34 10.43
N ALA A 138 -10.74 2.50 10.49
CA ALA A 138 -11.17 1.83 11.71
C ALA A 138 -10.07 0.90 12.26
N ILE A 139 -9.45 0.13 11.39
CA ILE A 139 -8.36 -0.78 11.76
C ILE A 139 -7.12 -0.01 12.22
N TYR A 140 -6.80 1.13 11.59
CA TYR A 140 -5.72 2.02 12.02
C TYR A 140 -5.93 2.50 13.46
N GLU A 141 -7.13 2.96 13.78
CA GLU A 141 -7.46 3.43 15.12
C GLU A 141 -7.36 2.30 16.16
N LEU A 142 -7.88 1.12 15.84
CA LEU A 142 -7.75 -0.04 16.71
C LEU A 142 -6.29 -0.45 16.94
N LEU A 143 -5.47 -0.48 15.88
CA LEU A 143 -4.04 -0.83 15.99
C LEU A 143 -3.25 0.20 16.76
N LYS A 144 -3.57 1.49 16.62
CA LYS A 144 -2.93 2.58 17.36
C LYS A 144 -3.17 2.52 18.85
N ASN A 145 -4.35 2.04 19.25
CA ASN A 145 -4.77 1.97 20.65
C ASN A 145 -4.36 0.65 21.34
N VAL A 146 -3.68 -0.28 20.65
CA VAL A 146 -3.18 -1.51 21.25
C VAL A 146 -1.95 -1.21 22.10
N ASP A 147 -2.03 -1.52 23.39
CA ASP A 147 -0.87 -1.59 24.28
C ASP A 147 -0.26 -2.99 24.19
N LEU A 148 0.84 -3.10 23.43
CA LEU A 148 1.49 -4.39 23.16
C LEU A 148 2.06 -5.03 24.45
N GLU A 149 2.62 -4.24 25.38
CA GLU A 149 3.24 -4.77 26.59
C GLU A 149 2.17 -5.39 27.50
N SER A 150 1.07 -4.67 27.74
CA SER A 150 -0.05 -5.15 28.54
C SER A 150 -0.72 -6.37 27.92
N GLU A 151 -0.92 -6.38 26.59
CA GLU A 151 -1.53 -7.52 25.89
C GLU A 151 -0.63 -8.76 25.92
N VAL A 152 0.69 -8.63 25.78
CA VAL A 152 1.64 -9.75 25.88
C VAL A 152 1.61 -10.34 27.28
N ALA A 153 1.57 -9.51 28.35
CA ALA A 153 1.47 -9.99 29.73
C ALA A 153 0.20 -10.82 29.96
N LYS A 154 -0.96 -10.29 29.54
CA LYS A 154 -2.25 -11.02 29.63
C LYS A 154 -2.24 -12.34 28.86
N LEU A 155 -1.69 -12.34 27.63
CA LEU A 155 -1.63 -13.56 26.81
C LEU A 155 -0.70 -14.63 27.42
N LYS A 156 0.37 -14.23 28.12
CA LYS A 156 1.25 -15.18 28.82
C LYS A 156 0.54 -15.81 30.02
N GLU A 157 -0.21 -15.05 30.81
CA GLU A 157 -1.03 -15.59 31.91
C GLU A 157 -2.13 -16.54 31.40
N GLU A 158 -2.79 -16.18 30.26
CA GLU A 158 -3.80 -17.05 29.63
C GLU A 158 -3.17 -18.35 29.11
N LEU A 159 -1.95 -18.29 28.61
CA LEU A 159 -1.23 -19.46 28.08
C LEU A 159 -0.96 -20.51 29.16
N GLU A 160 -0.64 -20.10 30.39
CA GLU A 160 -0.40 -21.01 31.52
C GLU A 160 -1.65 -21.84 31.87
N ASN A 161 -2.85 -21.30 31.61
CA ASN A 161 -4.13 -21.92 31.93
C ASN A 161 -4.82 -22.62 30.75
N THR A 162 -4.19 -22.65 29.56
CA THR A 162 -4.87 -23.08 28.32
C THR A 162 -4.29 -24.35 27.73
N THR A 163 -5.18 -25.22 27.21
CA THR A 163 -4.82 -26.51 26.57
C THR A 163 -4.63 -26.43 25.04
N SER A 164 -3.71 -27.24 24.59
CA SER A 164 -3.14 -27.52 23.25
C SER A 164 -3.51 -26.68 21.99
N GLN A 165 -4.75 -26.63 21.52
CA GLN A 165 -5.04 -25.92 20.24
C GLN A 165 -5.13 -24.39 20.40
N LYS A 166 -5.72 -23.91 21.48
CA LYS A 166 -5.73 -22.49 21.81
C LYS A 166 -4.33 -21.98 22.12
N ALA A 167 -3.53 -22.77 22.85
CA ALA A 167 -2.15 -22.44 23.18
C ALA A 167 -1.30 -22.13 21.93
N ALA A 168 -1.43 -22.93 20.84
CA ALA A 168 -0.71 -22.68 19.61
C ALA A 168 -1.06 -21.34 18.93
N ARG A 169 -2.30 -20.85 19.07
CA ARG A 169 -2.69 -19.53 18.58
C ARG A 169 -2.16 -18.42 19.48
N LEU A 170 -2.24 -18.59 20.80
CA LEU A 170 -1.70 -17.63 21.77
C LEU A 170 -0.19 -17.44 21.59
N ILE A 171 0.57 -18.52 21.44
CA ILE A 171 2.01 -18.47 21.16
C ILE A 171 2.29 -17.61 19.91
N LYS A 172 1.60 -17.86 18.81
CA LYS A 172 1.78 -17.07 17.58
C LYS A 172 1.44 -15.58 17.74
N ARG A 173 0.43 -15.26 18.58
CA ARG A 173 0.09 -13.88 18.90
C ARG A 173 1.19 -13.22 19.70
N ILE A 174 1.70 -13.89 20.75
CA ILE A 174 2.81 -13.42 21.58
C ILE A 174 4.05 -13.19 20.73
N GLU A 175 4.47 -14.16 19.90
CA GLU A 175 5.62 -14.04 19.01
C GLU A 175 5.55 -12.81 18.10
N VAL A 176 4.37 -12.55 17.52
CA VAL A 176 4.21 -11.37 16.65
C VAL A 176 4.28 -10.07 17.43
N MET A 177 3.62 -9.99 18.59
CA MET A 177 3.63 -8.78 19.42
C MET A 177 5.02 -8.49 20.00
N GLU A 178 5.74 -9.51 20.46
CA GLU A 178 7.13 -9.39 20.93
C GLU A 178 8.08 -8.96 19.80
N ALA A 179 7.84 -9.45 18.57
CA ALA A 179 8.62 -8.99 17.41
C ALA A 179 8.42 -7.49 17.14
N PHE A 180 7.21 -6.96 17.30
CA PHE A 180 6.95 -5.51 17.21
C PHE A 180 7.66 -4.72 18.32
N LEU A 181 7.61 -5.21 19.55
CA LEU A 181 8.29 -4.59 20.69
C LEU A 181 9.81 -4.58 20.51
N THR A 182 10.38 -5.72 20.14
CA THR A 182 11.84 -5.87 19.92
C THR A 182 12.33 -4.99 18.78
N ALA A 183 11.56 -4.88 17.69
CA ALA A 183 11.90 -4.05 16.54
C ALA A 183 11.64 -2.56 16.78
N GLY A 184 10.95 -2.17 17.85
CA GLY A 184 10.52 -0.79 18.09
C GLY A 184 9.56 -0.24 17.05
N THR A 185 8.83 -1.14 16.36
CA THR A 185 7.88 -0.78 15.32
C THR A 185 6.46 -0.74 15.86
N ARG A 186 5.61 0.10 15.27
CA ARG A 186 4.24 0.26 15.74
C ARG A 186 3.25 -0.50 14.84
N PRO A 187 2.22 -1.16 15.42
CA PRO A 187 1.24 -1.95 14.65
C PRO A 187 0.48 -1.13 13.60
N GLU A 188 0.17 0.13 13.90
CA GLU A 188 -0.54 1.00 12.96
C GLU A 188 0.23 1.30 11.67
N TRP A 189 1.55 1.06 11.62
CA TRP A 189 2.34 1.21 10.39
C TRP A 189 2.02 0.16 9.31
N MET A 190 1.25 -0.86 9.65
CA MET A 190 0.70 -1.78 8.65
C MET A 190 -0.41 -1.16 7.80
N ILE A 191 -0.91 0.02 8.19
CA ILE A 191 -1.85 0.84 7.43
C ILE A 191 -1.07 1.97 6.78
N LEU A 192 -1.26 2.14 5.48
CA LEU A 192 -0.54 3.10 4.66
C LEU A 192 -1.36 4.37 4.47
N THR A 193 -0.77 5.52 4.74
CA THR A 193 -1.29 6.85 4.43
C THR A 193 -0.63 7.44 3.19
N GLU A 194 0.51 6.88 2.81
CA GLU A 194 1.29 7.27 1.64
C GLU A 194 1.77 6.03 0.88
N ILE A 195 1.80 6.11 -0.44
CA ILE A 195 2.33 5.04 -1.30
C ILE A 195 3.64 5.50 -1.91
N PRO A 196 4.74 4.77 -1.71
CA PRO A 196 6.01 5.08 -2.34
C PRO A 196 5.93 4.82 -3.86
N VAL A 197 6.50 5.75 -4.63
CA VAL A 197 6.61 5.64 -6.09
C VAL A 197 8.06 5.36 -6.44
N ILE A 198 8.31 4.21 -7.04
CA ILE A 198 9.66 3.82 -7.42
C ILE A 198 10.22 4.72 -8.53
N PRO A 199 11.56 4.85 -8.63
CA PRO A 199 12.21 5.70 -9.61
C PRO A 199 11.76 5.43 -11.05
N PRO A 200 11.67 6.46 -11.92
CA PRO A 200 11.21 6.32 -13.31
C PRO A 200 12.00 5.32 -14.14
N ASP A 201 13.32 5.25 -13.95
CA ASP A 201 14.19 4.36 -14.73
C ASP A 201 13.99 2.87 -14.38
N LEU A 202 13.36 2.56 -13.22
CA LEU A 202 12.99 1.21 -12.85
C LEU A 202 11.62 0.77 -13.42
N ARG A 203 10.87 1.72 -14.01
CA ARG A 203 9.57 1.51 -14.67
C ARG A 203 9.50 2.27 -15.99
N PRO A 204 10.42 1.99 -16.93
CA PRO A 204 10.62 2.81 -18.11
C PRO A 204 9.40 2.82 -19.02
N MET A 205 9.29 3.91 -19.78
CA MET A 205 8.39 4.05 -20.91
C MET A 205 9.24 4.36 -22.13
N VAL A 206 9.26 3.44 -23.11
CA VAL A 206 10.10 3.55 -24.31
C VAL A 206 9.22 3.68 -25.55
N GLN A 207 9.64 4.52 -26.48
CA GLN A 207 8.99 4.65 -27.77
C GLN A 207 9.48 3.53 -28.68
N LEU A 208 8.54 2.81 -29.29
CA LEU A 208 8.80 1.80 -30.31
C LEU A 208 8.73 2.42 -31.71
N ASP A 209 9.27 1.71 -32.67
CA ASP A 209 9.12 2.06 -34.10
C ASP A 209 7.64 2.17 -34.45
N GLY A 210 7.29 3.21 -35.21
CA GLY A 210 5.90 3.52 -35.55
C GLY A 210 5.13 4.35 -34.50
N GLY A 211 5.83 5.02 -33.57
CA GLY A 211 5.24 5.99 -32.63
C GLY A 211 4.45 5.38 -31.48
N ARG A 212 4.44 4.07 -31.33
CA ARG A 212 3.81 3.39 -30.18
C ARG A 212 4.75 3.41 -28.98
N PHE A 213 4.16 3.46 -27.76
CA PHE A 213 4.92 3.40 -26.52
C PHE A 213 4.75 2.04 -25.85
N ALA A 214 5.88 1.44 -25.42
CA ALA A 214 5.88 0.32 -24.51
C ALA A 214 6.14 0.88 -23.09
N THR A 215 5.33 0.46 -22.13
CA THR A 215 5.44 0.93 -20.76
C THR A 215 5.44 -0.25 -19.80
N SER A 216 6.07 -0.06 -18.65
CA SER A 216 5.99 -1.02 -17.55
C SER A 216 4.56 -1.10 -16.99
N ASP A 217 4.15 -2.30 -16.61
CA ASP A 217 2.84 -2.54 -15.98
C ASP A 217 2.65 -1.71 -14.70
N LEU A 218 3.71 -1.42 -13.98
CA LEU A 218 3.67 -0.57 -12.78
C LEU A 218 3.14 0.83 -13.06
N ASN A 219 3.42 1.40 -14.23
CA ASN A 219 2.90 2.73 -14.58
C ASN A 219 1.37 2.72 -14.71
N ASP A 220 0.78 1.65 -15.21
CA ASP A 220 -0.67 1.51 -15.27
C ASP A 220 -1.28 1.33 -13.86
N LEU A 221 -0.64 0.54 -13.00
CA LEU A 221 -1.06 0.36 -11.62
C LEU A 221 -0.96 1.66 -10.81
N TYR A 222 0.13 2.41 -10.91
CA TYR A 222 0.25 3.74 -10.28
C TYR A 222 -0.78 4.72 -10.82
N ARG A 223 -1.02 4.75 -12.13
CA ARG A 223 -2.04 5.61 -12.75
C ARG A 223 -3.44 5.31 -12.21
N ARG A 224 -3.77 4.03 -11.99
CA ARG A 224 -5.06 3.63 -11.39
C ARG A 224 -5.19 4.15 -9.97
N ILE A 225 -4.14 4.06 -9.16
CA ILE A 225 -4.13 4.61 -7.80
C ILE A 225 -4.34 6.12 -7.82
N ILE A 226 -3.56 6.86 -8.62
CA ILE A 226 -3.66 8.31 -8.71
C ILE A 226 -5.07 8.75 -9.12
N ASN A 227 -5.65 8.10 -10.14
CA ASN A 227 -6.98 8.42 -10.62
C ASN A 227 -8.07 8.18 -9.55
N ARG A 228 -7.99 7.03 -8.82
CA ARG A 228 -8.91 6.73 -7.73
C ARG A 228 -8.74 7.68 -6.56
N ASN A 229 -7.49 7.97 -6.20
CA ASN A 229 -7.17 8.88 -5.12
C ASN A 229 -7.68 10.31 -5.40
N ASN A 230 -7.42 10.83 -6.60
CA ASN A 230 -7.90 12.16 -7.00
C ASN A 230 -9.43 12.23 -7.05
N ARG A 231 -10.07 11.17 -7.52
CA ARG A 231 -11.54 11.08 -7.54
C ARG A 231 -12.10 11.05 -6.12
N LEU A 232 -11.53 10.24 -5.23
CA LEU A 232 -11.92 10.19 -3.83
C LEU A 232 -11.75 11.54 -3.14
N ALA A 233 -10.59 12.18 -3.29
CA ALA A 233 -10.33 13.50 -2.72
C ALA A 233 -11.39 14.54 -3.16
N ARG A 234 -11.70 14.55 -4.46
CA ARG A 234 -12.75 15.44 -4.99
C ARG A 234 -14.14 15.13 -4.45
N LEU A 235 -14.50 13.85 -4.28
CA LEU A 235 -15.80 13.46 -3.72
C LEU A 235 -15.91 13.87 -2.25
N ILE A 236 -14.84 13.75 -1.48
CA ILE A 236 -14.80 14.22 -0.08
C ILE A 236 -14.96 15.75 -0.04
N GLU A 237 -14.23 16.49 -0.87
CA GLU A 237 -14.29 17.95 -0.95
C GLU A 237 -15.70 18.46 -1.33
N LEU A 238 -16.39 17.73 -2.21
CA LEU A 238 -17.75 18.05 -2.65
C LEU A 238 -18.85 17.61 -1.67
N GLY A 239 -18.50 16.93 -0.56
CA GLY A 239 -19.48 16.41 0.39
C GLY A 239 -20.42 15.35 -0.21
N ALA A 240 -19.89 14.48 -1.08
CA ALA A 240 -20.68 13.43 -1.72
C ALA A 240 -21.33 12.47 -0.71
N PRO A 241 -22.44 11.80 -1.04
CA PRO A 241 -23.08 10.82 -0.17
C PRO A 241 -22.09 9.72 0.30
N GLU A 242 -22.22 9.34 1.57
CA GLU A 242 -21.29 8.41 2.21
C GLU A 242 -21.13 7.07 1.47
N ILE A 243 -22.20 6.56 0.90
CA ILE A 243 -22.18 5.30 0.13
C ILE A 243 -21.26 5.38 -1.09
N ILE A 244 -21.19 6.55 -1.74
CA ILE A 244 -20.29 6.79 -2.88
C ILE A 244 -18.83 6.88 -2.39
N ILE A 245 -18.62 7.61 -1.31
CA ILE A 245 -17.28 7.75 -0.68
C ILE A 245 -16.76 6.37 -0.24
N ARG A 246 -17.59 5.56 0.43
CA ARG A 246 -17.22 4.19 0.83
C ARG A 246 -16.82 3.32 -0.37
N ASN A 247 -17.57 3.40 -1.45
CA ASN A 247 -17.25 2.63 -2.66
C ASN A 247 -15.93 3.07 -3.29
N GLU A 248 -15.64 4.37 -3.37
CA GLU A 248 -14.36 4.86 -3.87
C GLU A 248 -13.18 4.52 -2.93
N LYS A 249 -13.37 4.57 -1.61
CA LYS A 249 -12.38 4.09 -0.63
C LYS A 249 -12.07 2.60 -0.86
N ARG A 250 -13.11 1.77 -1.07
CA ARG A 250 -12.94 0.34 -1.39
C ARG A 250 -12.16 0.15 -2.69
N MET A 251 -12.48 0.91 -3.74
CA MET A 251 -11.79 0.83 -5.02
C MET A 251 -10.32 1.31 -4.92
N LEU A 252 -10.04 2.31 -4.07
CA LEU A 252 -8.67 2.74 -3.79
C LEU A 252 -7.88 1.63 -3.09
N GLN A 253 -8.46 0.99 -2.06
CA GLN A 253 -7.88 -0.18 -1.39
C GLN A 253 -7.54 -1.29 -2.40
N GLU A 254 -8.46 -1.63 -3.29
CA GLU A 254 -8.25 -2.65 -4.32
C GLU A 254 -7.14 -2.26 -5.33
N ALA A 255 -7.03 -0.99 -5.68
CA ALA A 255 -5.98 -0.51 -6.57
C ALA A 255 -4.58 -0.61 -5.93
N VAL A 256 -4.47 -0.31 -4.63
CA VAL A 256 -3.22 -0.46 -3.88
C VAL A 256 -2.87 -1.93 -3.69
N ASP A 257 -3.84 -2.79 -3.40
CA ASP A 257 -3.63 -4.24 -3.33
C ASP A 257 -3.05 -4.80 -4.63
N ALA A 258 -3.58 -4.36 -5.77
CA ALA A 258 -3.09 -4.76 -7.09
C ALA A 258 -1.66 -4.27 -7.38
N LEU A 259 -1.27 -3.09 -6.89
CA LEU A 259 0.11 -2.60 -7.03
C LEU A 259 1.10 -3.47 -6.24
N ILE A 260 0.74 -3.85 -5.02
CA ILE A 260 1.63 -4.59 -4.12
C ILE A 260 1.68 -6.08 -4.50
N ASP A 261 0.53 -6.75 -4.62
CA ASP A 261 0.46 -8.19 -4.95
C ASP A 261 -0.83 -8.50 -5.72
N ASN A 262 -0.78 -8.37 -7.04
CA ASN A 262 -1.93 -8.51 -7.92
C ASN A 262 -2.52 -9.94 -7.87
N GLY A 263 -3.82 -10.05 -7.64
CA GLY A 263 -4.55 -11.32 -7.55
C GLY A 263 -4.52 -12.00 -6.18
N ARG A 264 -3.78 -11.47 -5.19
CA ARG A 264 -3.65 -12.06 -3.85
C ARG A 264 -4.98 -12.20 -3.11
N ARG A 265 -5.89 -11.25 -3.26
CA ARG A 265 -7.15 -11.22 -2.53
C ARG A 265 -8.15 -12.26 -3.04
N ASN A 266 -8.47 -12.25 -4.32
CA ASN A 266 -9.60 -13.00 -4.89
C ASN A 266 -9.18 -13.98 -5.99
N GLY A 267 -7.88 -14.20 -6.19
CA GLY A 267 -7.36 -15.01 -7.29
C GLY A 267 -7.60 -14.42 -8.69
N ARG A 268 -8.32 -13.30 -8.81
CA ARG A 268 -8.57 -12.59 -10.07
C ARG A 268 -7.67 -11.37 -10.16
N PRO A 269 -6.58 -11.42 -10.92
CA PRO A 269 -5.70 -10.29 -11.07
C PRO A 269 -6.33 -9.18 -11.90
N VAL A 270 -5.90 -7.95 -11.67
CA VAL A 270 -6.16 -6.83 -12.56
C VAL A 270 -5.42 -7.06 -13.86
N THR A 271 -6.13 -6.92 -14.98
CA THR A 271 -5.59 -7.19 -16.32
C THR A 271 -5.40 -5.91 -17.11
N GLY A 272 -4.48 -5.97 -18.06
CA GLY A 272 -4.26 -5.00 -19.11
C GLY A 272 -4.89 -5.41 -20.44
N PRO A 273 -4.49 -4.79 -21.57
CA PRO A 273 -4.92 -5.18 -22.90
C PRO A 273 -4.66 -6.68 -23.16
N GLY A 274 -5.62 -7.35 -23.80
CA GLY A 274 -5.53 -8.78 -24.10
C GLY A 274 -5.70 -9.71 -22.89
N ASN A 275 -6.37 -9.23 -21.82
CA ASN A 275 -6.62 -10.00 -20.60
C ASN A 275 -5.36 -10.54 -19.88
N ARG A 276 -4.18 -10.01 -20.20
CA ARG A 276 -2.93 -10.34 -19.52
C ARG A 276 -2.91 -9.71 -18.13
N ALA A 277 -2.64 -10.51 -17.10
CA ALA A 277 -2.45 -10.00 -15.75
C ALA A 277 -1.28 -9.00 -15.69
N LEU A 278 -1.49 -7.85 -15.06
CA LEU A 278 -0.44 -6.85 -14.83
C LEU A 278 0.52 -7.34 -13.75
N LYS A 279 1.82 -7.17 -13.98
CA LYS A 279 2.87 -7.53 -13.02
C LYS A 279 2.91 -6.51 -11.88
N SER A 280 2.66 -6.98 -10.66
CA SER A 280 2.77 -6.20 -9.43
C SER A 280 4.21 -6.10 -8.92
N LEU A 281 4.43 -5.33 -7.85
CA LEU A 281 5.73 -5.26 -7.16
C LEU A 281 6.20 -6.63 -6.66
N SER A 282 5.30 -7.44 -6.08
CA SER A 282 5.58 -8.82 -5.67
C SER A 282 6.04 -9.69 -6.84
N ASP A 283 5.40 -9.54 -8.00
CA ASP A 283 5.72 -10.34 -9.19
C ASP A 283 7.10 -10.01 -9.78
N LEU A 284 7.61 -8.80 -9.53
CA LEU A 284 8.97 -8.42 -9.90
C LEU A 284 10.04 -9.12 -9.06
N LEU A 285 9.69 -9.61 -7.87
CA LEU A 285 10.62 -10.24 -6.94
C LEU A 285 10.58 -11.76 -6.98
N LYS A 286 9.37 -12.35 -7.15
CA LYS A 286 9.13 -13.80 -7.07
C LYS A 286 9.24 -14.52 -8.42
N GLY A 287 9.40 -15.84 -8.36
CA GLY A 287 9.43 -16.73 -9.53
C GLY A 287 10.78 -16.79 -10.25
N LYS A 288 10.83 -17.54 -11.38
CA LYS A 288 12.05 -17.76 -12.16
C LYS A 288 12.59 -16.48 -12.80
N GLN A 289 11.70 -15.57 -13.20
CA GLN A 289 12.02 -14.28 -13.83
C GLN A 289 12.05 -13.14 -12.81
N GLY A 290 11.89 -13.44 -11.52
CA GLY A 290 11.97 -12.46 -10.46
C GLY A 290 13.39 -12.03 -10.16
N ARG A 291 13.54 -10.86 -9.53
CA ARG A 291 14.83 -10.23 -9.24
C ARG A 291 15.78 -11.14 -8.46
N PHE A 292 15.28 -11.90 -7.49
CA PHE A 292 16.10 -12.80 -6.70
C PHE A 292 16.77 -13.88 -7.56
N ARG A 293 15.98 -14.62 -8.37
CA ARG A 293 16.51 -15.74 -9.15
C ARG A 293 17.23 -15.32 -10.42
N GLN A 294 16.79 -14.26 -11.07
CA GLN A 294 17.32 -13.85 -12.37
C GLN A 294 18.54 -12.93 -12.28
N ASN A 295 18.63 -12.10 -11.22
CA ASN A 295 19.64 -11.05 -11.14
C ASN A 295 20.54 -11.10 -9.91
N LEU A 296 20.12 -11.75 -8.81
CA LEU A 296 20.86 -11.80 -7.56
C LEU A 296 21.55 -13.15 -7.33
N LEU A 297 20.84 -14.27 -7.46
CA LEU A 297 21.42 -15.61 -7.34
C LEU A 297 22.29 -15.99 -8.53
N GLY A 298 22.06 -15.40 -9.68
CA GLY A 298 22.87 -15.57 -10.87
C GLY A 298 22.63 -14.43 -11.84
N LYS A 299 23.64 -14.03 -12.59
CA LYS A 299 23.58 -12.99 -13.62
C LYS A 299 24.14 -13.51 -14.93
N ARG A 300 23.63 -13.02 -16.05
CA ARG A 300 24.33 -13.15 -17.33
C ARG A 300 25.56 -12.24 -17.31
N VAL A 301 26.68 -12.77 -17.75
CA VAL A 301 27.94 -12.05 -17.79
C VAL A 301 28.43 -11.98 -19.23
N ASP A 302 29.15 -10.91 -19.56
CA ASP A 302 29.82 -10.76 -20.85
C ASP A 302 31.07 -11.66 -20.90
N TYR A 303 31.60 -11.88 -22.10
CA TYR A 303 32.80 -12.71 -22.36
C TYR A 303 32.68 -14.15 -21.82
N SER A 304 31.48 -14.70 -21.83
CA SER A 304 31.22 -16.08 -21.45
C SER A 304 30.73 -16.91 -22.64
N GLY A 305 31.07 -18.18 -22.64
CA GLY A 305 30.67 -19.14 -23.67
C GLY A 305 30.41 -20.53 -23.10
N ARG A 306 29.72 -21.35 -23.88
CA ARG A 306 29.48 -22.76 -23.55
C ARG A 306 29.76 -23.60 -24.80
N SER A 307 30.54 -24.67 -24.67
CA SER A 307 30.83 -25.60 -25.74
C SER A 307 30.62 -27.03 -25.27
N VAL A 308 30.55 -27.94 -26.25
CA VAL A 308 30.52 -29.40 -25.97
C VAL A 308 31.96 -29.80 -25.63
N ILE A 309 32.10 -30.59 -24.59
CA ILE A 309 33.35 -31.24 -24.25
C ILE A 309 33.43 -32.54 -25.08
N VAL A 310 34.45 -32.64 -25.91
CA VAL A 310 34.71 -33.81 -26.76
C VAL A 310 35.76 -34.67 -26.07
#